data_2b016045c46a67fdae1d3fe61a94a85b
#
_entry.id   2b016045c46a67fdae1d3fe61a94a85b
#
_cell.length_a   1.000
_cell.length_b   1.000
_cell.length_c   1.000
_cell.angle_alpha   90.00
_cell.angle_beta   90.00
_cell.angle_gamma   90.00
#
_symmetry.space_group_name_H-M   'P 1'
#
loop_
_entity.id
_entity.type
_entity.pdbx_description
1 polymer ?
#
loop_
_entity_poly.entity_id
_entity_poly.type
_entity_poly.pdbx_seq_one_letter_code
_entity_poly.pdbx_strand_id
1 'polypeptide(L)'
;MIKRYLNYMKKKSIIRGFLLTVMIAGLASCELDMPKQTNSSFETMTVGKTDIELPYKFSARMKGQNDVTVTPQVSGQLIKICVNEGQQVKKGQTLFVIDSRNARLELEAAQANLQAALAQENSAKLEYESNKNLFEKKIVSSYMLGNSENLYKQATAAVAQTRAAVNRAKVNLGFCTITASVSGVIGEIPVRVGDQVSPMSQLTMLSGNTTMYAEFSVTESIVEAMVQSGMKADDVSKYIANLPEATFVMKNGTEYPYKGRVVSLTGVVNAATGSLTSKVSFPNPDGHLYSGIQGTIVMPFAEKDVIIIPQYAVVRLQDKSQVFKVKADSTATAVDVTTEDTGNGKDFIVTSGLNVGDKIVTVGANNVTEGQKVLFPKEEKSEK
;
A
#
# COMPACT_ATOMS: atom_id res chain seq x y z
N MET A 1 53.82 -34.27 61.26
CA MET A 1 52.80 -33.37 60.58
C MET A 1 51.68 -32.88 61.52
N ILE A 2 51.38 -33.53 62.62
CA ILE A 2 50.24 -33.20 63.52
C ILE A 2 50.47 -31.94 64.42
N LYS A 3 51.71 -31.63 64.80
CA LYS A 3 52.02 -30.47 65.67
C LYS A 3 51.87 -29.09 64.91
N ARG A 4 51.93 -29.06 63.61
CA ARG A 4 51.71 -27.82 62.76
C ARG A 4 50.24 -27.47 62.61
N TYR A 5 49.36 -28.49 62.65
CA TYR A 5 47.92 -28.29 62.51
C TYR A 5 47.25 -27.75 63.77
N LEU A 6 47.72 -28.17 64.94
CA LEU A 6 47.18 -27.68 66.22
C LEU A 6 47.53 -26.23 66.54
N ASN A 7 48.68 -25.76 66.08
CA ASN A 7 49.04 -24.29 66.24
C ASN A 7 48.25 -23.37 65.24
N TYR A 8 47.84 -23.91 64.12
CA TYR A 8 47.02 -23.14 63.14
C TYR A 8 45.58 -22.95 63.66
N MET A 9 45.05 -23.96 64.35
CA MET A 9 43.68 -23.89 64.92
C MET A 9 43.60 -22.99 66.17
N LYS A 10 44.62 -22.94 66.99
CA LYS A 10 44.67 -22.01 68.17
C LYS A 10 44.79 -20.54 67.76
N LYS A 11 45.49 -20.22 66.63
CA LYS A 11 45.61 -18.85 66.15
C LYS A 11 44.29 -18.34 65.49
N LYS A 12 43.49 -19.24 64.90
CA LYS A 12 42.19 -18.89 64.32
C LYS A 12 41.08 -18.63 65.36
N SER A 13 41.21 -19.26 66.58
CA SER A 13 40.25 -19.06 67.68
C SER A 13 40.45 -17.72 68.39
N ILE A 14 41.68 -17.22 68.52
CA ILE A 14 42.00 -15.92 69.16
C ILE A 14 41.59 -14.77 68.20
N ILE A 15 41.75 -14.90 66.87
CA ILE A 15 41.38 -13.89 65.91
C ILE A 15 39.85 -13.80 65.77
N ARG A 16 39.12 -14.92 65.96
CA ARG A 16 37.64 -14.91 65.94
C ARG A 16 37.02 -14.28 67.17
N GLY A 17 37.71 -14.40 68.39
CA GLY A 17 37.26 -13.75 69.59
C GLY A 17 37.45 -12.22 69.55
N PHE A 18 38.57 -11.75 68.97
CA PHE A 18 38.83 -10.31 68.84
C PHE A 18 37.98 -9.61 67.76
N LEU A 19 37.58 -10.31 66.72
CA LEU A 19 36.67 -9.79 65.69
C LEU A 19 35.23 -9.67 66.21
N LEU A 20 34.79 -10.55 67.13
CA LEU A 20 33.43 -10.52 67.69
C LEU A 20 33.23 -9.40 68.70
N THR A 21 34.26 -9.03 69.45
CA THR A 21 34.21 -7.91 70.45
C THR A 21 34.29 -6.54 69.79
N VAL A 22 34.96 -6.38 68.64
CA VAL A 22 34.97 -5.14 67.88
C VAL A 22 33.64 -4.92 67.12
N MET A 23 32.92 -6.02 66.80
CA MET A 23 31.62 -5.94 66.12
C MET A 23 30.45 -5.53 67.02
N ILE A 24 30.58 -5.75 68.34
CA ILE A 24 29.52 -5.37 69.31
C ILE A 24 29.70 -3.90 69.79
N ALA A 25 30.90 -3.33 69.72
CA ALA A 25 31.12 -1.92 70.04
C ALA A 25 30.78 -0.93 68.93
N GLY A 26 30.55 -1.43 67.72
CA GLY A 26 30.15 -0.61 66.52
C GLY A 26 28.65 -0.40 66.34
N LEU A 27 27.81 -0.99 67.22
CA LEU A 27 26.34 -0.92 67.05
C LEU A 27 25.64 0.13 67.89
N ALA A 28 26.38 0.96 68.59
CA ALA A 28 25.81 1.95 69.53
C ALA A 28 25.90 3.42 69.05
N SER A 29 26.19 3.67 67.73
CA SER A 29 26.19 5.02 67.18
C SER A 29 25.85 5.04 65.72
N CYS A 30 24.65 4.51 65.36
CA CYS A 30 23.93 4.92 64.17
C CYS A 30 22.58 5.47 64.65
N GLU A 31 22.56 6.76 64.97
CA GLU A 31 21.33 7.53 64.72
C GLU A 31 20.98 7.32 63.22
N LEU A 32 19.91 6.60 62.96
CA LEU A 32 19.29 6.58 61.65
C LEU A 32 18.83 8.00 61.40
N ASP A 33 19.70 8.78 60.75
CA ASP A 33 19.24 9.95 59.98
C ASP A 33 18.28 9.42 58.92
N MET A 34 17.00 9.48 59.26
CA MET A 34 15.99 9.30 58.24
C MET A 34 16.26 10.35 57.16
N PRO A 35 16.42 9.98 55.89
CA PRO A 35 16.64 10.96 54.85
C PRO A 35 15.52 11.98 54.96
N LYS A 36 15.88 13.24 55.31
CA LYS A 36 14.98 14.38 55.18
C LYS A 36 14.34 14.26 53.82
N GLN A 37 13.01 14.13 53.82
CA GLN A 37 12.23 14.26 52.57
C GLN A 37 12.73 15.52 51.88
N THR A 38 13.52 15.36 50.86
CA THR A 38 13.87 16.44 49.95
C THR A 38 12.55 16.97 49.46
N ASN A 39 12.25 18.21 49.78
CA ASN A 39 11.13 18.95 49.27
C ASN A 39 11.33 19.11 47.76
N SER A 40 11.14 18.02 47.01
CA SER A 40 11.14 18.06 45.55
C SER A 40 9.87 18.80 45.15
N SER A 41 10.03 19.97 44.58
CA SER A 41 8.92 20.67 43.95
C SER A 41 8.54 19.89 42.69
N PHE A 42 7.33 19.41 42.68
CA PHE A 42 6.77 18.67 41.52
C PHE A 42 5.96 19.63 40.66
N GLU A 43 6.19 19.58 39.34
CA GLU A 43 5.33 20.30 38.44
C GLU A 43 4.03 19.51 38.24
N THR A 44 2.93 20.24 38.13
CA THR A 44 1.62 19.66 37.94
C THR A 44 0.92 20.30 36.75
N MET A 45 0.08 19.51 36.09
CA MET A 45 -0.74 19.94 34.96
C MET A 45 -2.22 19.65 35.27
N THR A 46 -3.09 20.56 34.92
CA THR A 46 -4.54 20.28 34.93
C THR A 46 -4.94 19.65 33.61
N VAL A 47 -5.57 18.49 33.69
CA VAL A 47 -6.03 17.72 32.53
C VAL A 47 -7.17 18.46 31.82
N GLY A 48 -6.97 18.74 30.56
CA GLY A 48 -7.96 19.34 29.67
C GLY A 48 -8.26 18.48 28.46
N LYS A 49 -9.30 18.82 27.73
CA LYS A 49 -9.56 18.27 26.40
C LYS A 49 -8.91 19.13 25.34
N THR A 50 -8.36 18.51 24.34
CA THR A 50 -7.69 19.17 23.21
C THR A 50 -7.98 18.39 21.94
N ASP A 51 -8.10 19.10 20.83
CA ASP A 51 -8.14 18.48 19.51
C ASP A 51 -6.70 18.26 19.01
N ILE A 52 -6.42 17.09 18.45
CA ILE A 52 -5.12 16.72 17.92
C ILE A 52 -5.25 16.04 16.57
N GLU A 53 -4.25 16.20 15.71
CA GLU A 53 -4.12 15.41 14.50
C GLU A 53 -3.16 14.25 14.74
N LEU A 54 -3.67 13.02 14.56
CA LEU A 54 -2.90 11.79 14.71
C LEU A 54 -2.42 11.29 13.36
N PRO A 55 -1.11 11.09 13.16
CA PRO A 55 -0.58 10.55 11.93
C PRO A 55 -0.73 9.01 11.89
N TYR A 56 -1.80 8.53 11.29
CA TYR A 56 -1.96 7.10 11.02
C TYR A 56 -1.02 6.66 9.90
N LYS A 57 -0.22 5.63 10.18
CA LYS A 57 0.83 5.13 9.30
C LYS A 57 0.47 3.75 8.75
N PHE A 58 0.48 3.62 7.42
CA PHE A 58 0.19 2.37 6.73
C PHE A 58 1.35 1.99 5.82
N SER A 59 1.83 0.75 5.92
CA SER A 59 2.79 0.22 4.95
C SER A 59 2.13 0.09 3.59
N ALA A 60 2.75 0.63 2.56
CA ALA A 60 2.19 0.67 1.22
C ALA A 60 3.21 0.28 0.15
N ARG A 61 2.67 -0.23 -0.96
CA ARG A 61 3.43 -0.54 -2.17
C ARG A 61 2.87 0.27 -3.34
N MET A 62 3.77 0.96 -4.05
CA MET A 62 3.42 1.68 -5.27
C MET A 62 3.16 0.74 -6.43
N LYS A 63 2.12 1.04 -7.19
CA LYS A 63 1.81 0.44 -8.50
C LYS A 63 1.48 1.54 -9.50
N GLY A 64 1.87 1.36 -10.75
CA GLY A 64 1.41 2.23 -11.83
C GLY A 64 -0.09 2.09 -12.04
N GLN A 65 -0.73 3.17 -12.46
CA GLN A 65 -2.17 3.16 -12.76
C GLN A 65 -2.52 2.08 -13.80
N ASN A 66 -1.64 1.87 -14.76
CA ASN A 66 -1.81 0.93 -15.86
C ASN A 66 -0.55 0.07 -16.00
N ASP A 67 -0.32 -0.83 -15.05
CA ASP A 67 0.71 -1.85 -15.17
C ASP A 67 0.18 -2.98 -16.05
N VAL A 68 0.72 -3.13 -17.26
CA VAL A 68 0.28 -4.11 -18.25
C VAL A 68 1.42 -5.05 -18.58
N THR A 69 1.17 -6.34 -18.44
CA THR A 69 2.10 -7.37 -18.94
C THR A 69 1.94 -7.46 -20.46
N VAL A 70 3.03 -7.27 -21.18
CA VAL A 70 3.08 -7.38 -22.64
C VAL A 70 3.34 -8.84 -23.01
N THR A 71 2.36 -9.48 -23.65
CA THR A 71 2.44 -10.86 -24.15
C THR A 71 2.16 -10.88 -25.64
N PRO A 72 2.77 -11.78 -26.43
CA PRO A 72 2.42 -11.93 -27.84
C PRO A 72 1.04 -12.59 -28.00
N GLN A 73 0.36 -12.33 -29.10
CA GLN A 73 -0.92 -12.99 -29.45
C GLN A 73 -0.72 -14.16 -30.40
N VAL A 74 0.46 -14.28 -30.99
CA VAL A 74 0.84 -15.37 -31.90
C VAL A 74 2.17 -16.00 -31.49
N SER A 75 2.35 -17.27 -31.80
CA SER A 75 3.62 -17.95 -31.58
C SER A 75 4.58 -17.70 -32.74
N GLY A 76 5.86 -17.54 -32.45
CA GLY A 76 6.88 -17.37 -33.47
C GLY A 76 8.24 -16.98 -32.88
N GLN A 77 9.25 -16.86 -33.73
CA GLN A 77 10.57 -16.44 -33.32
C GLN A 77 10.65 -14.91 -33.21
N LEU A 78 11.21 -14.40 -32.12
CA LEU A 78 11.46 -12.98 -31.92
C LEU A 78 12.62 -12.51 -32.83
N ILE A 79 12.34 -11.66 -33.80
CA ILE A 79 13.38 -11.19 -34.76
C ILE A 79 13.94 -9.84 -34.42
N LYS A 80 13.19 -9.02 -33.64
CA LYS A 80 13.65 -7.68 -33.26
C LYS A 80 13.04 -7.23 -31.94
N ILE A 81 13.87 -6.62 -31.11
CA ILE A 81 13.50 -5.83 -29.93
C ILE A 81 13.76 -4.37 -30.30
N CYS A 82 12.71 -3.53 -30.25
CA CYS A 82 12.74 -2.14 -30.72
C CYS A 82 12.88 -1.12 -29.56
N VAL A 83 12.98 -1.60 -28.32
CA VAL A 83 13.02 -0.79 -27.10
C VAL A 83 14.06 -1.33 -26.13
N ASN A 84 14.47 -0.47 -25.20
CA ASN A 84 15.37 -0.83 -24.10
C ASN A 84 14.60 -0.84 -22.77
N GLU A 85 15.11 -1.58 -21.80
CA GLU A 85 14.65 -1.54 -20.42
C GLU A 85 14.76 -0.12 -19.86
N GLY A 86 13.76 0.31 -19.09
CA GLY A 86 13.68 1.67 -18.55
C GLY A 86 13.32 2.76 -19.57
N GLN A 87 13.15 2.42 -20.85
CA GLN A 87 12.76 3.38 -21.88
C GLN A 87 11.32 3.82 -21.73
N GLN A 88 11.06 5.12 -21.85
CA GLN A 88 9.71 5.65 -21.95
C GLN A 88 9.15 5.47 -23.37
N VAL A 89 7.96 4.94 -23.48
CA VAL A 89 7.27 4.65 -24.75
C VAL A 89 5.88 5.27 -24.77
N LYS A 90 5.40 5.56 -25.98
CA LYS A 90 4.05 6.06 -26.23
C LYS A 90 3.13 4.92 -26.67
N LYS A 91 1.83 5.04 -26.35
CA LYS A 91 0.80 4.12 -26.86
C LYS A 91 0.91 3.97 -28.38
N GLY A 92 0.89 2.72 -28.88
CA GLY A 92 1.03 2.39 -30.31
C GLY A 92 2.48 2.27 -30.79
N GLN A 93 3.49 2.63 -29.98
CA GLN A 93 4.90 2.45 -30.37
C GLN A 93 5.24 0.96 -30.45
N THR A 94 5.98 0.57 -31.51
CA THR A 94 6.43 -0.81 -31.70
C THR A 94 7.46 -1.18 -30.64
N LEU A 95 7.23 -2.31 -29.97
CA LEU A 95 8.09 -2.84 -28.92
C LEU A 95 8.89 -4.04 -29.41
N PHE A 96 8.22 -5.03 -29.99
CA PHE A 96 8.79 -6.29 -30.44
C PHE A 96 8.26 -6.66 -31.82
N VAL A 97 9.05 -7.40 -32.56
CA VAL A 97 8.66 -7.94 -33.88
C VAL A 97 8.94 -9.44 -33.91
N ILE A 98 7.89 -10.21 -34.17
CA ILE A 98 7.92 -11.66 -34.37
C ILE A 98 8.08 -11.95 -35.88
N ASP A 99 8.66 -13.08 -36.23
CA ASP A 99 8.77 -13.51 -37.63
C ASP A 99 7.39 -13.60 -38.27
N SER A 100 7.19 -12.76 -39.26
CA SER A 100 5.92 -12.62 -39.96
C SER A 100 5.87 -13.36 -41.29
N ARG A 101 6.89 -14.15 -41.67
CA ARG A 101 6.98 -14.81 -43.00
C ARG A 101 5.77 -15.70 -43.24
N ASN A 102 5.43 -16.57 -42.30
CA ASN A 102 4.28 -17.47 -42.42
C ASN A 102 2.94 -16.71 -42.48
N ALA A 103 2.75 -15.71 -41.64
CA ALA A 103 1.52 -14.88 -41.63
C ALA A 103 1.38 -14.06 -42.91
N ARG A 104 2.50 -13.64 -43.52
CA ARG A 104 2.49 -12.94 -44.82
C ARG A 104 2.10 -13.86 -45.93
N LEU A 105 2.65 -15.09 -46.01
CA LEU A 105 2.26 -16.10 -46.98
C LEU A 105 0.78 -16.52 -46.85
N GLU A 106 0.28 -16.64 -45.62
CA GLU A 106 -1.14 -16.91 -45.38
C GLU A 106 -2.04 -15.77 -45.90
N LEU A 107 -1.62 -14.53 -45.68
CA LEU A 107 -2.36 -13.37 -46.22
C LEU A 107 -2.35 -13.36 -47.75
N GLU A 108 -1.21 -13.64 -48.38
CA GLU A 108 -1.08 -13.71 -49.85
C GLU A 108 -1.98 -14.81 -50.43
N ALA A 109 -1.96 -16.01 -49.83
CA ALA A 109 -2.84 -17.09 -50.22
C ALA A 109 -4.34 -16.73 -50.06
N ALA A 110 -4.73 -16.09 -48.95
CA ALA A 110 -6.09 -15.64 -48.75
C ALA A 110 -6.52 -14.56 -49.78
N GLN A 111 -5.59 -13.66 -50.15
CA GLN A 111 -5.84 -12.66 -51.20
C GLN A 111 -6.02 -13.28 -52.57
N ALA A 112 -5.22 -14.29 -52.94
CA ALA A 112 -5.36 -15.03 -54.18
C ALA A 112 -6.73 -15.73 -54.26
N ASN A 113 -7.18 -16.37 -53.19
CA ASN A 113 -8.48 -16.99 -53.09
C ASN A 113 -9.64 -15.97 -53.25
N LEU A 114 -9.49 -14.78 -52.68
CA LEU A 114 -10.45 -13.69 -52.84
C LEU A 114 -10.52 -13.24 -54.29
N GLN A 115 -9.39 -13.12 -55.00
CA GLN A 115 -9.36 -12.76 -56.41
C GLN A 115 -10.09 -13.80 -57.27
N ALA A 116 -9.89 -15.09 -57.02
CA ALA A 116 -10.60 -16.17 -57.69
C ALA A 116 -12.11 -16.10 -57.46
N ALA A 117 -12.56 -15.87 -56.22
CA ALA A 117 -13.95 -15.71 -55.87
C ALA A 117 -14.60 -14.48 -56.54
N LEU A 118 -13.87 -13.35 -56.63
CA LEU A 118 -14.32 -12.15 -57.34
C LEU A 118 -14.49 -12.38 -58.86
N ALA A 119 -13.58 -13.14 -59.47
CA ALA A 119 -13.70 -13.49 -60.87
C ALA A 119 -14.95 -14.38 -61.13
N GLN A 120 -15.22 -15.35 -60.25
CA GLN A 120 -16.41 -16.22 -60.32
C GLN A 120 -17.70 -15.42 -60.09
N GLU A 121 -17.71 -14.48 -59.12
CA GLU A 121 -18.86 -13.58 -58.91
C GLU A 121 -19.16 -12.75 -60.14
N ASN A 122 -18.10 -12.19 -60.77
CA ASN A 122 -18.27 -11.38 -61.99
C ASN A 122 -18.83 -12.18 -63.13
N SER A 123 -18.38 -13.43 -63.33
CA SER A 123 -18.92 -14.34 -64.33
C SER A 123 -20.41 -14.67 -64.08
N ALA A 124 -20.78 -15.01 -62.85
CA ALA A 124 -22.15 -15.30 -62.45
C ALA A 124 -23.07 -14.07 -62.58
N LYS A 125 -22.52 -12.88 -62.26
CA LYS A 125 -23.22 -11.60 -62.43
C LYS A 125 -23.54 -11.31 -63.88
N LEU A 126 -22.58 -11.47 -64.77
CA LEU A 126 -22.80 -11.29 -66.25
C LEU A 126 -23.85 -12.25 -66.77
N GLU A 127 -23.83 -13.53 -66.38
CA GLU A 127 -24.82 -14.52 -66.72
C GLU A 127 -26.24 -14.14 -66.24
N TYR A 128 -26.35 -13.72 -64.98
CA TYR A 128 -27.61 -13.23 -64.40
C TYR A 128 -28.15 -12.00 -65.15
N GLU A 129 -27.30 -10.99 -65.38
CA GLU A 129 -27.70 -9.76 -66.13
C GLU A 129 -28.13 -10.08 -67.56
N SER A 130 -27.45 -11.01 -68.28
CA SER A 130 -27.82 -11.49 -69.59
C SER A 130 -29.19 -12.17 -69.55
N ASN A 131 -29.40 -13.14 -68.66
CA ASN A 131 -30.68 -13.85 -68.53
C ASN A 131 -31.80 -12.92 -68.08
N LYS A 132 -31.57 -11.89 -67.30
CA LYS A 132 -32.55 -10.87 -66.94
C LYS A 132 -33.02 -10.08 -68.17
N ASN A 133 -32.07 -9.61 -69.00
CA ASN A 133 -32.37 -8.90 -70.23
C ASN A 133 -33.12 -9.74 -71.21
N LEU A 134 -32.81 -11.05 -71.32
CA LEU A 134 -33.54 -12.01 -72.23
C LEU A 134 -34.93 -12.34 -71.66
N PHE A 135 -35.11 -12.41 -70.35
CA PHE A 135 -36.40 -12.64 -69.72
C PHE A 135 -37.37 -11.45 -69.96
N GLU A 136 -36.87 -10.22 -69.83
CA GLU A 136 -37.63 -9.00 -70.12
C GLU A 136 -38.15 -9.04 -71.61
N LYS A 137 -37.35 -9.62 -72.51
CA LYS A 137 -37.73 -9.84 -73.92
C LYS A 137 -38.56 -11.12 -74.15
N LYS A 138 -38.93 -11.86 -73.07
CA LYS A 138 -39.67 -13.12 -73.07
C LYS A 138 -39.00 -14.27 -73.89
N ILE A 139 -37.66 -14.28 -73.94
CA ILE A 139 -36.86 -15.27 -74.64
C ILE A 139 -36.52 -16.49 -73.78
N VAL A 140 -36.32 -16.27 -72.43
CA VAL A 140 -35.99 -17.32 -71.52
C VAL A 140 -37.08 -17.52 -70.44
N SER A 141 -37.10 -18.69 -69.76
CA SER A 141 -38.06 -19.01 -68.71
C SER A 141 -37.74 -18.36 -67.42
N SER A 142 -38.72 -18.20 -66.50
CA SER A 142 -38.52 -17.74 -65.12
C SER A 142 -37.61 -18.67 -64.31
N TYR A 143 -37.60 -19.96 -64.62
CA TYR A 143 -36.69 -20.94 -64.03
C TYR A 143 -35.24 -20.64 -64.40
N MET A 144 -34.92 -20.28 -65.61
CA MET A 144 -33.56 -19.96 -66.08
C MET A 144 -33.03 -18.69 -65.40
N LEU A 145 -33.90 -17.65 -65.32
CA LEU A 145 -33.60 -16.43 -64.59
C LEU A 145 -33.35 -16.74 -63.12
N GLY A 146 -34.24 -17.46 -62.40
CA GLY A 146 -34.10 -17.80 -61.00
C GLY A 146 -32.83 -18.64 -60.69
N ASN A 147 -32.46 -19.55 -61.60
CA ASN A 147 -31.25 -20.33 -61.47
C ASN A 147 -29.99 -19.45 -61.55
N SER A 148 -29.91 -18.55 -62.56
CA SER A 148 -28.75 -17.63 -62.66
C SER A 148 -28.68 -16.61 -61.51
N GLU A 149 -29.83 -16.16 -60.98
CA GLU A 149 -29.88 -15.34 -59.79
C GLU A 149 -29.32 -16.06 -58.56
N ASN A 150 -29.69 -17.35 -58.39
CA ASN A 150 -29.17 -18.15 -57.26
C ASN A 150 -27.65 -18.40 -57.37
N LEU A 151 -27.15 -18.66 -58.59
CA LEU A 151 -25.70 -18.78 -58.83
C LEU A 151 -24.96 -17.50 -58.54
N TYR A 152 -25.50 -16.34 -58.92
CA TYR A 152 -24.93 -15.04 -58.57
C TYR A 152 -24.92 -14.81 -57.04
N LYS A 153 -26.04 -15.09 -56.35
CA LYS A 153 -26.10 -15.01 -54.88
C LYS A 153 -25.09 -15.93 -54.20
N GLN A 154 -24.92 -17.15 -54.71
CA GLN A 154 -23.94 -18.11 -54.19
C GLN A 154 -22.51 -17.59 -54.37
N ALA A 155 -22.17 -17.03 -55.55
CA ALA A 155 -20.87 -16.45 -55.81
C ALA A 155 -20.59 -15.22 -54.93
N THR A 156 -21.59 -14.36 -54.72
CA THR A 156 -21.48 -13.22 -53.76
C THR A 156 -21.23 -13.69 -52.33
N ALA A 157 -21.89 -14.75 -51.87
CA ALA A 157 -21.65 -15.34 -50.57
C ALA A 157 -20.20 -15.90 -50.45
N ALA A 158 -19.68 -16.53 -51.52
CA ALA A 158 -18.29 -17.02 -51.57
C ALA A 158 -17.27 -15.85 -51.48
N VAL A 159 -17.53 -14.71 -52.12
CA VAL A 159 -16.70 -13.49 -51.97
C VAL A 159 -16.72 -12.98 -50.55
N ALA A 160 -17.87 -12.95 -49.89
CA ALA A 160 -17.97 -12.53 -48.48
C ALA A 160 -17.15 -13.44 -47.57
N GLN A 161 -17.20 -14.76 -47.77
CA GLN A 161 -16.44 -15.75 -47.03
C GLN A 161 -14.92 -15.56 -47.21
N THR A 162 -14.44 -15.45 -48.46
CA THR A 162 -13.00 -15.27 -48.73
C THR A 162 -12.49 -13.91 -48.28
N ARG A 163 -13.31 -12.86 -48.33
CA ARG A 163 -12.99 -11.55 -47.76
C ARG A 163 -12.80 -11.61 -46.22
N ALA A 164 -13.65 -12.38 -45.53
CA ALA A 164 -13.48 -12.64 -44.12
C ALA A 164 -12.16 -13.38 -43.80
N ALA A 165 -11.75 -14.34 -44.66
CA ALA A 165 -10.47 -15.03 -44.55
C ALA A 165 -9.28 -14.07 -44.71
N VAL A 166 -9.32 -13.16 -45.70
CA VAL A 166 -8.29 -12.10 -45.86
C VAL A 166 -8.19 -11.21 -44.62
N ASN A 167 -9.34 -10.80 -44.05
CA ASN A 167 -9.34 -9.97 -42.86
C ASN A 167 -8.71 -10.70 -41.66
N ARG A 168 -9.00 -12.00 -41.50
CA ARG A 168 -8.38 -12.83 -40.45
C ARG A 168 -6.85 -12.90 -40.63
N ALA A 169 -6.39 -13.18 -41.86
CA ALA A 169 -4.95 -13.23 -42.13
C ALA A 169 -4.26 -11.88 -41.91
N LYS A 170 -4.91 -10.76 -42.23
CA LYS A 170 -4.39 -9.41 -41.91
C LYS A 170 -4.26 -9.18 -40.42
N VAL A 171 -5.22 -9.59 -39.62
CA VAL A 171 -5.18 -9.48 -38.17
C VAL A 171 -4.03 -10.31 -37.60
N ASN A 172 -3.88 -11.56 -38.07
CA ASN A 172 -2.77 -12.45 -37.66
C ASN A 172 -1.39 -11.83 -37.96
N LEU A 173 -1.26 -11.26 -39.18
CA LEU A 173 -0.03 -10.54 -39.54
C LEU A 173 0.23 -9.32 -38.64
N GLY A 174 -0.84 -8.60 -38.27
CA GLY A 174 -0.75 -7.48 -37.34
C GLY A 174 -0.22 -7.88 -35.96
N PHE A 175 -0.58 -9.07 -35.50
CA PHE A 175 -0.10 -9.61 -34.21
C PHE A 175 1.40 -9.95 -34.19
N CYS A 176 2.04 -10.07 -35.33
CA CYS A 176 3.50 -10.23 -35.42
C CYS A 176 4.26 -8.96 -35.02
N THR A 177 3.59 -7.80 -35.00
CA THR A 177 4.16 -6.53 -34.54
C THR A 177 3.51 -6.15 -33.21
N ILE A 178 4.25 -6.26 -32.10
CA ILE A 178 3.75 -5.99 -30.77
C ILE A 178 3.97 -4.53 -30.44
N THR A 179 2.90 -3.82 -30.13
CA THR A 179 2.90 -2.39 -29.83
C THR A 179 2.49 -2.12 -28.37
N ALA A 180 2.91 -0.97 -27.84
CA ALA A 180 2.54 -0.53 -26.53
C ALA A 180 1.03 -0.24 -26.44
N SER A 181 0.32 -0.91 -25.53
CA SER A 181 -1.12 -0.71 -25.28
C SER A 181 -1.41 0.60 -24.54
N VAL A 182 -0.45 1.07 -23.74
CA VAL A 182 -0.48 2.32 -22.97
C VAL A 182 0.85 3.04 -23.09
N SER A 183 0.88 4.34 -22.77
CA SER A 183 2.14 5.07 -22.61
C SER A 183 2.71 4.79 -21.22
N GLY A 184 4.03 4.62 -21.10
CA GLY A 184 4.68 4.30 -19.83
C GLY A 184 6.14 3.94 -19.99
N VAL A 185 6.70 3.31 -18.98
CA VAL A 185 8.11 2.86 -18.93
C VAL A 185 8.16 1.36 -19.10
N ILE A 186 9.10 0.90 -19.93
CA ILE A 186 9.40 -0.52 -20.16
C ILE A 186 10.12 -1.08 -18.93
N GLY A 187 9.62 -2.19 -18.39
CA GLY A 187 10.28 -2.96 -17.34
C GLY A 187 11.39 -3.86 -17.87
N GLU A 188 11.69 -4.90 -17.12
CA GLU A 188 12.65 -5.94 -17.53
C GLU A 188 12.19 -6.66 -18.80
N ILE A 189 13.14 -7.01 -19.69
CA ILE A 189 12.91 -7.74 -20.93
C ILE A 189 13.61 -9.11 -20.81
N PRO A 190 12.91 -10.16 -20.30
CA PRO A 190 13.52 -11.47 -20.05
C PRO A 190 13.82 -12.26 -21.33
N VAL A 191 13.38 -11.77 -22.50
CA VAL A 191 13.50 -12.44 -23.79
C VAL A 191 14.62 -11.82 -24.64
N ARG A 192 15.16 -12.61 -25.57
CA ARG A 192 16.21 -12.20 -26.50
C ARG A 192 15.80 -12.39 -27.94
N VAL A 193 16.45 -11.67 -28.85
CA VAL A 193 16.31 -11.90 -30.29
C VAL A 193 16.76 -13.33 -30.60
N GLY A 194 15.89 -14.07 -31.28
CA GLY A 194 16.06 -15.49 -31.60
C GLY A 194 15.19 -16.43 -30.75
N ASP A 195 14.67 -15.96 -29.61
CA ASP A 195 13.83 -16.78 -28.73
C ASP A 195 12.49 -17.12 -29.41
N GLN A 196 12.00 -18.33 -29.11
CA GLN A 196 10.65 -18.75 -29.49
C GLN A 196 9.66 -18.24 -28.45
N VAL A 197 8.71 -17.40 -28.86
CA VAL A 197 7.68 -16.82 -27.99
C VAL A 197 6.30 -17.36 -28.32
N SER A 198 5.40 -17.34 -27.32
CA SER A 198 4.04 -17.83 -27.43
C SER A 198 3.09 -16.92 -26.61
N PRO A 199 1.77 -17.01 -26.75
CA PRO A 199 0.81 -16.21 -25.96
C PRO A 199 0.97 -16.31 -24.42
N MET A 200 1.67 -17.31 -23.91
CA MET A 200 1.97 -17.48 -22.49
C MET A 200 3.31 -16.83 -22.09
N SER A 201 4.13 -16.39 -23.05
CA SER A 201 5.44 -15.78 -22.79
C SER A 201 5.27 -14.33 -22.37
N GLN A 202 5.83 -13.96 -21.23
CA GLN A 202 5.93 -12.55 -20.82
C GLN A 202 7.13 -11.92 -21.54
N LEU A 203 6.90 -10.88 -22.33
CA LEU A 203 7.97 -10.17 -23.05
C LEU A 203 8.54 -9.02 -22.22
N THR A 204 7.68 -8.28 -21.54
CA THR A 204 8.02 -7.20 -20.60
C THR A 204 6.79 -6.80 -19.80
N MET A 205 7.00 -5.94 -18.80
CA MET A 205 5.94 -5.20 -18.14
C MET A 205 6.00 -3.74 -18.58
N LEU A 206 4.88 -3.16 -18.95
CA LEU A 206 4.75 -1.75 -19.27
C LEU A 206 4.02 -1.06 -18.13
N SER A 207 4.70 -0.14 -17.44
CA SER A 207 4.14 0.59 -16.31
C SER A 207 3.80 2.02 -16.71
N GLY A 208 2.52 2.37 -16.61
CA GLY A 208 2.05 3.74 -16.76
C GLY A 208 2.37 4.54 -15.50
N ASN A 209 3.35 5.44 -15.57
CA ASN A 209 3.92 6.14 -14.42
C ASN A 209 3.42 7.57 -14.22
N THR A 210 2.46 8.06 -14.97
CA THR A 210 1.92 9.44 -14.83
C THR A 210 1.14 9.61 -13.52
N THR A 211 0.38 8.59 -13.14
CA THR A 211 -0.33 8.50 -11.87
C THR A 211 0.03 7.19 -11.22
N MET A 212 0.36 7.24 -9.94
CA MET A 212 0.74 6.06 -9.17
C MET A 212 -0.29 5.79 -8.10
N TYR A 213 -0.55 4.52 -7.83
CA TYR A 213 -1.39 4.08 -6.74
C TYR A 213 -0.54 3.44 -5.65
N ALA A 214 -0.64 3.98 -4.44
CA ALA A 214 -0.12 3.32 -3.26
C ALA A 214 -1.19 2.37 -2.72
N GLU A 215 -0.96 1.06 -2.83
CA GLU A 215 -1.82 0.02 -2.26
C GLU A 215 -1.37 -0.27 -0.82
N PHE A 216 -2.30 -0.23 0.12
CA PHE A 216 -2.07 -0.55 1.52
C PHE A 216 -3.24 -1.33 2.11
N SER A 217 -2.97 -2.04 3.19
CA SER A 217 -3.97 -2.86 3.88
C SER A 217 -4.52 -2.11 5.09
N VAL A 218 -5.85 -2.12 5.22
CA VAL A 218 -6.59 -1.59 6.36
C VAL A 218 -7.13 -2.77 7.16
N THR A 219 -6.80 -2.87 8.43
CA THR A 219 -7.26 -3.94 9.32
C THR A 219 -8.75 -3.82 9.63
N GLU A 220 -9.39 -4.92 10.00
CA GLU A 220 -10.81 -4.96 10.34
C GLU A 220 -11.16 -3.97 11.47
N SER A 221 -10.27 -3.83 12.47
CA SER A 221 -10.47 -2.89 13.59
C SER A 221 -10.54 -1.42 13.13
N ILE A 222 -9.74 -1.04 12.13
CA ILE A 222 -9.78 0.32 11.55
C ILE A 222 -11.08 0.50 10.75
N VAL A 223 -11.49 -0.53 10.02
CA VAL A 223 -12.77 -0.50 9.28
C VAL A 223 -13.95 -0.35 10.23
N GLU A 224 -13.91 -1.04 11.36
CA GLU A 224 -14.93 -0.95 12.40
C GLU A 224 -14.99 0.48 12.99
N ALA A 225 -13.84 1.11 13.24
CA ALA A 225 -13.75 2.51 13.64
C ALA A 225 -14.29 3.46 12.54
N MET A 226 -14.03 3.18 11.25
CA MET A 226 -14.59 3.95 10.14
C MET A 226 -16.12 3.83 10.08
N VAL A 227 -16.69 2.65 10.33
CA VAL A 227 -18.15 2.44 10.38
C VAL A 227 -18.75 3.21 11.56
N GLN A 228 -18.12 3.18 12.73
CA GLN A 228 -18.54 3.96 13.90
C GLN A 228 -18.46 5.47 13.64
N SER A 229 -17.50 5.93 12.85
CA SER A 229 -17.36 7.33 12.44
C SER A 229 -18.30 7.76 11.29
N GLY A 230 -19.20 6.87 10.86
CA GLY A 230 -20.26 7.18 9.90
C GLY A 230 -20.07 6.65 8.48
N MET A 231 -19.08 5.79 8.24
CA MET A 231 -18.95 5.07 6.96
C MET A 231 -20.13 4.10 6.80
N LYS A 232 -20.87 4.24 5.69
CA LYS A 232 -21.95 3.33 5.32
C LYS A 232 -21.55 2.53 4.09
N ALA A 233 -21.98 1.28 4.02
CA ALA A 233 -21.64 0.38 2.92
C ALA A 233 -22.15 0.84 1.55
N ASP A 234 -23.25 1.60 1.52
CA ASP A 234 -23.87 2.16 0.33
C ASP A 234 -23.27 3.51 -0.11
N ASP A 235 -22.45 4.16 0.73
CA ASP A 235 -21.90 5.50 0.47
C ASP A 235 -20.38 5.60 0.74
N VAL A 236 -19.65 4.50 0.52
CA VAL A 236 -18.19 4.42 0.75
C VAL A 236 -17.46 5.49 -0.06
N SER A 237 -17.89 5.77 -1.30
CA SER A 237 -17.25 6.77 -2.17
C SER A 237 -17.29 8.18 -1.58
N LYS A 238 -18.40 8.54 -0.94
CA LYS A 238 -18.57 9.85 -0.30
C LYS A 238 -17.73 9.94 0.98
N TYR A 239 -17.65 8.85 1.74
CA TYR A 239 -16.78 8.77 2.91
C TYR A 239 -15.33 8.96 2.53
N ILE A 240 -14.86 8.24 1.49
CA ILE A 240 -13.49 8.33 0.96
C ILE A 240 -13.16 9.76 0.50
N ALA A 241 -14.08 10.45 -0.16
CA ALA A 241 -13.89 11.83 -0.64
C ALA A 241 -13.63 12.85 0.49
N ASN A 242 -14.06 12.53 1.72
CA ASN A 242 -13.87 13.36 2.91
C ASN A 242 -12.64 12.98 3.75
N LEU A 243 -11.92 11.90 3.37
CA LEU A 243 -10.69 11.53 4.06
C LEU A 243 -9.59 12.58 3.84
N PRO A 244 -8.69 12.75 4.82
CA PRO A 244 -7.57 13.68 4.68
C PRO A 244 -6.62 13.26 3.56
N GLU A 245 -5.88 14.22 3.05
CA GLU A 245 -4.82 13.96 2.07
C GLU A 245 -3.70 13.12 2.69
N ALA A 246 -3.21 12.18 1.92
CA ALA A 246 -2.16 11.28 2.32
C ALA A 246 -0.78 11.78 1.87
N THR A 247 0.22 11.59 2.71
CA THR A 247 1.63 11.79 2.37
C THR A 247 2.30 10.43 2.19
N PHE A 248 3.10 10.27 1.14
CA PHE A 248 3.91 9.06 0.98
C PHE A 248 5.33 9.32 1.47
N VAL A 249 5.79 8.51 2.41
CA VAL A 249 7.14 8.54 2.96
C VAL A 249 7.90 7.33 2.44
N MET A 250 9.00 7.56 1.72
CA MET A 250 9.86 6.51 1.18
C MET A 250 10.61 5.79 2.31
N LYS A 251 11.14 4.60 2.05
CA LYS A 251 11.91 3.82 3.04
C LYS A 251 13.13 4.56 3.64
N ASN A 252 13.70 5.49 2.91
CA ASN A 252 14.81 6.34 3.37
C ASN A 252 14.36 7.50 4.27
N GLY A 253 13.06 7.61 4.58
CA GLY A 253 12.49 8.70 5.38
C GLY A 253 12.16 9.97 4.60
N THR A 254 12.43 10.03 3.31
CA THR A 254 12.10 11.20 2.48
C THR A 254 10.60 11.23 2.17
N GLU A 255 9.96 12.36 2.45
CA GLU A 255 8.58 12.58 2.07
C GLU A 255 8.46 12.90 0.58
N TYR A 256 7.46 12.31 -0.06
CA TYR A 256 7.12 12.63 -1.44
C TYR A 256 6.43 14.00 -1.50
N PRO A 257 6.85 14.91 -2.41
CA PRO A 257 6.39 16.31 -2.38
C PRO A 257 4.92 16.51 -2.74
N TYR A 258 4.32 15.55 -3.45
CA TYR A 258 2.92 15.65 -3.87
C TYR A 258 2.02 14.84 -2.94
N LYS A 259 0.91 15.44 -2.52
CA LYS A 259 -0.10 14.76 -1.70
C LYS A 259 -0.94 13.80 -2.53
N GLY A 260 -1.38 12.73 -1.91
CA GLY A 260 -2.26 11.74 -2.50
C GLY A 260 -3.66 11.79 -1.91
N ARG A 261 -4.63 11.22 -2.64
CA ARG A 261 -6.01 11.07 -2.20
C ARG A 261 -6.43 9.62 -2.26
N VAL A 262 -7.17 9.18 -1.25
CA VAL A 262 -7.78 7.84 -1.26
C VAL A 262 -8.79 7.79 -2.40
N VAL A 263 -8.67 6.78 -3.27
CA VAL A 263 -9.55 6.61 -4.43
C VAL A 263 -10.41 5.36 -4.35
N SER A 264 -10.01 4.38 -3.56
CA SER A 264 -10.80 3.17 -3.38
C SER A 264 -10.50 2.48 -2.06
N LEU A 265 -11.53 1.82 -1.54
CA LEU A 265 -11.48 0.86 -0.45
C LEU A 265 -12.22 -0.38 -0.94
N THR A 266 -11.58 -1.54 -0.94
CA THR A 266 -12.24 -2.78 -1.37
C THR A 266 -13.33 -3.14 -0.36
N GLY A 267 -14.54 -3.49 -0.87
CA GLY A 267 -15.64 -3.92 -0.02
C GLY A 267 -15.56 -5.38 0.44
N VAL A 268 -14.44 -6.07 0.18
CA VAL A 268 -14.25 -7.49 0.50
C VAL A 268 -12.99 -7.65 1.33
N VAL A 269 -13.12 -8.27 2.49
CA VAL A 269 -12.00 -8.63 3.37
C VAL A 269 -11.24 -9.80 2.76
N ASN A 270 -9.93 -9.67 2.67
CA ASN A 270 -9.07 -10.79 2.30
C ASN A 270 -9.04 -11.80 3.46
N ALA A 271 -9.60 -12.99 3.25
CA ALA A 271 -9.72 -14.02 4.28
C ALA A 271 -8.37 -14.53 4.84
N ALA A 272 -7.27 -14.39 4.08
CA ALA A 272 -5.95 -14.81 4.53
C ALA A 272 -5.28 -13.79 5.46
N THR A 273 -5.61 -12.49 5.32
CA THR A 273 -4.95 -11.40 6.06
C THR A 273 -5.88 -10.64 7.01
N GLY A 274 -7.20 -10.89 6.97
CA GLY A 274 -8.20 -10.15 7.76
C GLY A 274 -8.20 -8.65 7.47
N SER A 275 -7.86 -8.23 6.25
CA SER A 275 -7.74 -6.82 5.91
C SER A 275 -8.40 -6.47 4.59
N LEU A 276 -8.77 -5.21 4.43
CA LEU A 276 -9.22 -4.64 3.18
C LEU A 276 -8.06 -3.92 2.48
N THR A 277 -8.07 -3.92 1.16
CA THR A 277 -7.08 -3.16 0.39
C THR A 277 -7.64 -1.78 0.07
N SER A 278 -6.86 -0.75 0.36
CA SER A 278 -7.14 0.63 -0.01
C SER A 278 -6.08 1.14 -0.98
N LYS A 279 -6.46 2.11 -1.81
CA LYS A 279 -5.58 2.75 -2.79
C LYS A 279 -5.60 4.25 -2.62
N VAL A 280 -4.41 4.83 -2.57
CA VAL A 280 -4.19 6.28 -2.63
C VAL A 280 -3.57 6.62 -3.96
N SER A 281 -4.16 7.57 -4.67
CA SER A 281 -3.65 8.08 -5.94
C SER A 281 -2.66 9.22 -5.69
N PHE A 282 -1.48 9.12 -6.28
CA PHE A 282 -0.44 10.15 -6.25
C PHE A 282 -0.13 10.61 -7.68
N PRO A 283 -0.11 11.92 -7.97
CA PRO A 283 0.42 12.44 -9.22
C PRO A 283 1.93 12.20 -9.27
N ASN A 284 2.48 11.85 -10.43
CA ASN A 284 3.92 11.59 -10.60
C ASN A 284 4.47 12.33 -11.81
N PRO A 285 4.42 13.70 -11.82
CA PRO A 285 4.84 14.49 -12.97
C PRO A 285 6.34 14.34 -13.26
N ASP A 286 7.15 14.20 -12.22
CA ASP A 286 8.61 14.13 -12.32
C ASP A 286 9.12 12.69 -12.53
N GLY A 287 8.22 11.70 -12.54
CA GLY A 287 8.58 10.29 -12.73
C GLY A 287 9.42 9.67 -11.60
N HIS A 288 9.44 10.25 -10.40
CA HIS A 288 10.24 9.77 -9.27
C HIS A 288 9.66 8.51 -8.60
N LEU A 289 8.38 8.25 -8.79
CA LEU A 289 7.75 7.03 -8.29
C LEU A 289 7.76 5.96 -9.38
N TYR A 290 8.16 4.75 -9.00
CA TYR A 290 8.16 3.57 -9.86
C TYR A 290 7.28 2.48 -9.26
N SER A 291 6.70 1.65 -10.10
CA SER A 291 5.98 0.47 -9.66
C SER A 291 6.90 -0.46 -8.87
N GLY A 292 6.41 -0.96 -7.72
CA GLY A 292 7.18 -1.81 -6.81
C GLY A 292 7.85 -1.10 -5.65
N ILE A 293 8.00 0.24 -5.65
CA ILE A 293 8.52 0.99 -4.50
C ILE A 293 7.64 0.73 -3.28
N GLN A 294 8.29 0.50 -2.15
CA GLN A 294 7.64 0.37 -0.86
C GLN A 294 7.91 1.60 0.00
N GLY A 295 6.93 1.97 0.80
CA GLY A 295 7.01 3.09 1.73
C GLY A 295 5.87 3.08 2.73
N THR A 296 5.66 4.22 3.37
CA THR A 296 4.61 4.41 4.36
C THR A 296 3.67 5.52 3.89
N ILE A 297 2.38 5.27 3.91
CA ILE A 297 1.36 6.31 3.79
C ILE A 297 1.14 6.87 5.19
N VAL A 298 1.14 8.19 5.30
CA VAL A 298 0.80 8.92 6.51
C VAL A 298 -0.43 9.76 6.23
N MET A 299 -1.49 9.52 6.99
CA MET A 299 -2.74 10.28 6.93
C MET A 299 -3.03 10.91 8.29
N PRO A 300 -3.16 12.24 8.38
CA PRO A 300 -3.52 12.92 9.62
C PRO A 300 -5.03 12.81 9.85
N PHE A 301 -5.44 12.16 10.93
CA PHE A 301 -6.83 12.14 11.37
C PHE A 301 -7.01 13.05 12.57
N ALA A 302 -8.05 13.89 12.53
CA ALA A 302 -8.39 14.77 13.63
C ALA A 302 -9.17 13.98 14.69
N GLU A 303 -8.59 13.85 15.89
CA GLU A 303 -9.25 13.35 17.08
C GLU A 303 -9.68 14.54 17.94
N LYS A 304 -10.97 14.58 18.29
CA LYS A 304 -11.54 15.70 19.04
C LYS A 304 -11.78 15.31 20.49
N ASP A 305 -11.74 16.33 21.35
CA ASP A 305 -12.06 16.15 22.77
C ASP A 305 -11.22 15.09 23.50
N VAL A 306 -9.99 14.86 23.09
CA VAL A 306 -9.09 13.87 23.71
C VAL A 306 -8.29 14.46 24.86
N ILE A 307 -7.98 13.65 25.87
CA ILE A 307 -7.09 14.01 26.97
C ILE A 307 -5.66 13.67 26.54
N ILE A 308 -4.79 14.69 26.56
CA ILE A 308 -3.37 14.54 26.23
C ILE A 308 -2.52 14.83 27.45
N ILE A 309 -1.56 13.94 27.72
CA ILE A 309 -0.60 14.12 28.81
C ILE A 309 0.83 13.86 28.29
N PRO A 310 1.84 14.55 28.81
CA PRO A 310 3.22 14.29 28.46
C PRO A 310 3.65 12.86 28.83
N GLN A 311 4.47 12.22 27.99
CA GLN A 311 4.95 10.85 28.24
C GLN A 311 5.68 10.72 29.58
N TYR A 312 6.42 11.74 30.02
CA TYR A 312 7.15 11.74 31.26
C TYR A 312 6.26 11.84 32.52
N ALA A 313 4.96 12.12 32.37
CA ALA A 313 3.99 12.06 33.45
C ALA A 313 3.49 10.63 33.72
N VAL A 314 3.73 9.70 32.80
CA VAL A 314 3.28 8.30 32.88
C VAL A 314 4.39 7.44 33.50
N VAL A 315 4.11 6.83 34.62
CA VAL A 315 4.99 5.85 35.26
C VAL A 315 4.57 4.45 34.84
N ARG A 316 5.50 3.70 34.26
CA ARG A 316 5.26 2.32 33.87
C ARG A 316 5.76 1.37 34.96
N LEU A 317 4.85 0.61 35.54
CA LEU A 317 5.12 -0.43 36.55
C LEU A 317 4.70 -1.79 35.97
N GLN A 318 5.68 -2.58 35.54
CA GLN A 318 5.44 -3.86 34.87
C GLN A 318 4.49 -3.66 33.64
N ASP A 319 3.30 -4.25 33.68
CA ASP A 319 2.30 -4.18 32.60
C ASP A 319 1.29 -3.04 32.74
N LYS A 320 1.44 -2.16 33.77
CA LYS A 320 0.52 -1.07 34.05
C LYS A 320 1.15 0.30 33.78
N SER A 321 0.38 1.17 33.16
CA SER A 321 0.69 2.60 33.06
C SER A 321 -0.09 3.35 34.13
N GLN A 322 0.60 4.15 34.95
CA GLN A 322 0.00 4.90 36.05
C GLN A 322 0.36 6.37 35.96
N VAL A 323 -0.53 7.21 36.43
CA VAL A 323 -0.31 8.66 36.61
C VAL A 323 -0.63 9.03 38.04
N PHE A 324 0.15 9.92 38.64
CA PHE A 324 -0.12 10.43 39.98
C PHE A 324 -1.09 11.60 39.92
N LYS A 325 -2.30 11.38 40.37
CA LYS A 325 -3.35 12.41 40.50
C LYS A 325 -3.18 13.10 41.87
N VAL A 326 -3.23 14.44 41.88
CA VAL A 326 -3.17 15.24 43.09
C VAL A 326 -4.57 15.51 43.59
N LYS A 327 -4.85 15.07 44.83
CA LYS A 327 -6.12 15.34 45.52
C LYS A 327 -6.18 16.78 46.09
N ALA A 328 -7.34 17.20 46.56
CA ALA A 328 -7.56 18.52 47.15
C ALA A 328 -6.73 18.76 48.42
N ASP A 329 -6.32 17.69 49.12
CA ASP A 329 -5.43 17.72 50.27
C ASP A 329 -3.94 17.75 49.93
N SER A 330 -3.62 17.93 48.64
CA SER A 330 -2.28 17.91 48.05
C SER A 330 -1.57 16.56 48.16
N THR A 331 -2.27 15.46 48.37
CA THR A 331 -1.69 14.12 48.33
C THR A 331 -1.74 13.51 46.93
N ALA A 332 -0.65 12.82 46.53
CA ALA A 332 -0.58 12.08 45.30
C ALA A 332 -1.23 10.71 45.44
N THR A 333 -2.06 10.33 44.47
CA THR A 333 -2.66 8.98 44.38
C THR A 333 -2.38 8.41 43.01
N ALA A 334 -1.84 7.20 42.94
CA ALA A 334 -1.61 6.50 41.68
C ALA A 334 -2.96 6.07 41.05
N VAL A 335 -3.16 6.39 39.80
CA VAL A 335 -4.33 6.00 39.01
C VAL A 335 -3.87 5.24 37.78
N ASP A 336 -4.41 4.04 37.59
CA ASP A 336 -4.14 3.27 36.39
C ASP A 336 -4.78 3.97 35.17
N VAL A 337 -4.00 4.15 34.11
CA VAL A 337 -4.44 4.80 32.88
C VAL A 337 -4.20 3.91 31.67
N THR A 338 -5.11 3.98 30.71
CA THR A 338 -4.87 3.41 29.37
C THR A 338 -4.40 4.52 28.46
N THR A 339 -3.25 4.33 27.83
CA THR A 339 -2.63 5.36 26.99
C THR A 339 -2.37 4.86 25.59
N GLU A 340 -2.58 5.71 24.60
CA GLU A 340 -2.19 5.50 23.22
C GLU A 340 -1.12 6.50 22.80
N ASP A 341 -0.19 6.05 21.94
CA ASP A 341 0.90 6.91 21.46
C ASP A 341 0.37 7.88 20.39
N THR A 342 0.64 9.18 20.55
CA THR A 342 0.31 10.18 19.53
C THR A 342 1.20 10.11 18.30
N GLY A 343 2.28 9.32 18.32
CA GLY A 343 3.27 9.22 17.25
C GLY A 343 4.24 10.39 17.15
N ASN A 344 4.12 11.41 18.05
CA ASN A 344 5.04 12.56 18.12
C ASN A 344 6.24 12.31 19.03
N GLY A 345 6.24 11.20 19.80
CA GLY A 345 7.30 10.82 20.75
C GLY A 345 7.37 11.69 22.00
N LYS A 346 6.36 12.51 22.28
CA LYS A 346 6.35 13.44 23.44
C LYS A 346 5.12 13.25 24.32
N ASP A 347 3.98 12.91 23.74
CA ASP A 347 2.68 12.91 24.41
C ASP A 347 1.97 11.59 24.25
N PHE A 348 1.10 11.28 25.21
CA PHE A 348 0.14 10.17 25.15
C PHE A 348 -1.29 10.69 25.18
N ILE A 349 -2.17 10.02 24.45
CA ILE A 349 -3.62 10.15 24.60
C ILE A 349 -4.05 9.23 25.72
N VAL A 350 -4.87 9.73 26.64
CA VAL A 350 -5.49 8.94 27.71
C VAL A 350 -6.90 8.56 27.29
N THR A 351 -7.11 7.26 27.08
CA THR A 351 -8.42 6.71 26.72
C THR A 351 -9.27 6.36 27.94
N SER A 352 -8.62 6.08 29.10
CA SER A 352 -9.31 5.83 30.36
C SER A 352 -8.45 6.13 31.58
N GLY A 353 -9.09 6.39 32.72
CA GLY A 353 -8.44 6.59 34.03
C GLY A 353 -8.34 8.03 34.49
N LEU A 354 -8.46 9.05 33.61
CA LEU A 354 -8.47 10.46 33.98
C LEU A 354 -9.76 11.17 33.57
N ASN A 355 -10.12 12.19 34.30
CA ASN A 355 -11.22 13.09 33.98
C ASN A 355 -10.71 14.51 33.73
N VAL A 356 -11.48 15.27 32.96
CA VAL A 356 -11.22 16.70 32.76
C VAL A 356 -11.26 17.44 34.09
N GLY A 357 -10.25 18.27 34.35
CA GLY A 357 -10.09 19.00 35.59
C GLY A 357 -9.22 18.27 36.63
N ASP A 358 -8.85 17.02 36.40
CA ASP A 358 -7.90 16.32 37.27
C ASP A 358 -6.54 17.00 37.23
N LYS A 359 -5.88 17.11 38.39
CA LYS A 359 -4.55 17.64 38.51
C LYS A 359 -3.56 16.49 38.63
N ILE A 360 -2.62 16.39 37.69
CA ILE A 360 -1.62 15.31 37.66
C ILE A 360 -0.21 15.84 37.84
N VAL A 361 0.66 15.01 38.40
CA VAL A 361 2.09 15.29 38.47
C VAL A 361 2.74 15.02 37.12
N THR A 362 3.49 15.98 36.62
CA THR A 362 4.19 15.86 35.31
C THR A 362 5.68 15.60 35.55
N VAL A 363 6.44 16.60 36.00
CA VAL A 363 7.87 16.45 36.20
C VAL A 363 8.14 15.78 37.54
N GLY A 364 8.99 14.74 37.54
CA GLY A 364 9.35 13.99 38.74
C GLY A 364 8.35 12.88 39.14
N ALA A 365 7.38 12.55 38.27
CA ALA A 365 6.38 11.51 38.54
C ALA A 365 6.98 10.16 38.96
N ASN A 366 8.15 9.79 38.44
CA ASN A 366 8.87 8.56 38.82
C ASN A 366 9.38 8.53 40.26
N ASN A 367 9.45 9.69 40.91
CA ASN A 367 9.95 9.82 42.30
C ASN A 367 8.82 10.03 43.32
N VAL A 368 7.57 10.02 42.87
CA VAL A 368 6.40 10.18 43.70
C VAL A 368 5.96 8.81 44.23
N THR A 369 5.61 8.76 45.52
CA THR A 369 5.03 7.56 46.14
C THR A 369 3.57 7.80 46.50
N GLU A 370 2.79 6.72 46.58
CA GLU A 370 1.38 6.75 46.98
C GLU A 370 1.21 7.46 48.31
N GLY A 371 0.31 8.42 48.43
CA GLY A 371 0.05 9.20 49.62
C GLY A 371 1.04 10.32 49.93
N GLN A 372 2.04 10.55 49.09
CA GLN A 372 3.04 11.60 49.31
C GLN A 372 2.40 12.99 49.12
N LYS A 373 2.70 13.94 49.99
CA LYS A 373 2.33 15.35 49.81
C LYS A 373 3.13 15.99 48.70
N VAL A 374 2.46 16.49 47.69
CA VAL A 374 3.04 17.25 46.56
C VAL A 374 3.15 18.71 46.97
N LEU A 375 4.38 19.22 47.11
CA LEU A 375 4.60 20.63 47.32
C LEU A 375 4.70 21.34 45.97
N PHE A 376 3.85 22.34 45.79
CA PHE A 376 3.86 23.15 44.57
C PHE A 376 5.00 24.16 44.61
N PRO A 377 5.71 24.42 43.49
CA PRO A 377 6.58 25.58 43.41
C PRO A 377 5.75 26.82 43.72
N LYS A 378 6.22 27.70 44.60
CA LYS A 378 5.59 29.02 44.77
C LYS A 378 5.60 29.70 43.41
N GLU A 379 4.41 30.12 42.94
CA GLU A 379 4.34 31.05 41.81
C GLU A 379 5.17 32.28 42.16
N GLU A 380 6.35 32.42 41.57
CA GLU A 380 6.99 33.72 41.43
C GLU A 380 6.08 34.57 40.54
N LYS A 381 5.35 35.48 41.17
CA LYS A 381 4.73 36.60 40.48
C LYS A 381 5.83 37.31 39.70
N SER A 382 5.88 37.13 38.38
CA SER A 382 6.67 38.02 37.56
C SER A 382 5.97 39.37 37.59
N GLU A 383 6.42 40.25 38.46
CA GLU A 383 6.27 41.68 38.30
C GLU A 383 7.23 42.11 37.17
N LYS A 384 6.69 42.33 36.03
CA LYS A 384 6.81 43.47 35.09
C LYS A 384 6.41 43.09 33.69
#